data_5e8ce3ef25a8e8c41498a563511f795e
#
_entry.id   5e8ce3ef25a8e8c41498a563511f795e
#
_cell.length_a   1.000
_cell.length_b   1.000
_cell.length_c   1.000
_cell.angle_alpha   90.00
_cell.angle_beta   90.00
_cell.angle_gamma   90.00
#
_symmetry.space_group_name_H-M   'P 1'
#
loop_
_entity.id
_entity.type
_entity.pdbx_description
1 polymer ?
#
loop_
_entity_poly.entity_id
_entity_poly.type
_entity_poly.pdbx_seq_one_letter_code
_entity_poly.pdbx_strand_id
1 'polypeptide(L)'
;MRCDVVAIGTELLLGQIVDTNSSWLGEQLSAAGIDSCLQVKVGDNLNRMVKAIRQTLEDADAVIICGGLGPTHDDITREAIAEIMGVELEFNDEVGMAISEMFASRNRRMPEINMRQAMVPKGANIIEQRRGTAPGLICPVGNKVIYAVPGVPYELYEMFERAILPDLLVRSGSVSVISSRVLRTWGESESGLNERLFGVIEDLESVGNPTLAFLASGWEGIKVRLTAKAATRPEVASILDEWEQKVRAAIGDIVFGVDDDTMESVVLQMLRDRGLTLGLAESVTGGLVSGRLTNIAGASDVLRGAVVSYASEVKFEVLGVTNGPVVSPEAAVEMAVGAQRVLGADVGLSLTGVAGPAEQEGQRPGTLCIGVALPNGVTASSVVQLPGARDQMRQLSVISALDFLRRQLREA
;
A
#
# COMPACT_ATOMS: atom_id res chain seq x y z
N MET A 1 -10.98 -12.05 -21.18
CA MET A 1 -9.54 -12.09 -21.54
C MET A 1 -8.75 -12.45 -20.30
N ARG A 2 -7.82 -13.39 -20.41
CA ARG A 2 -6.94 -13.80 -19.32
C ARG A 2 -5.53 -13.27 -19.57
N CYS A 3 -4.95 -12.60 -18.57
CA CYS A 3 -3.60 -12.08 -18.58
C CYS A 3 -2.87 -12.51 -17.29
N ASP A 4 -1.87 -13.36 -17.42
CA ASP A 4 -1.13 -13.90 -16.29
C ASP A 4 0.25 -13.23 -16.15
N VAL A 5 0.92 -13.40 -14.99
CA VAL A 5 2.16 -12.70 -14.67
C VAL A 5 3.31 -13.69 -14.46
N VAL A 6 4.48 -13.37 -15.02
CA VAL A 6 5.74 -14.10 -14.79
C VAL A 6 6.78 -13.12 -14.23
N ALA A 7 7.13 -13.29 -12.97
CA ALA A 7 8.17 -12.50 -12.31
C ALA A 7 9.53 -13.21 -12.46
N ILE A 8 10.52 -12.49 -12.97
CA ILE A 8 11.87 -12.99 -13.22
C ILE A 8 12.84 -12.39 -12.23
N GLY A 9 13.56 -13.23 -11.53
CA GLY A 9 14.61 -12.86 -10.59
C GLY A 9 14.92 -13.99 -9.62
N THR A 10 16.17 -14.36 -9.53
CA THR A 10 16.65 -15.38 -8.59
C THR A 10 16.46 -14.93 -7.15
N GLU A 11 16.60 -13.64 -6.85
CA GLU A 11 16.36 -13.02 -5.54
C GLU A 11 14.91 -13.17 -5.06
N LEU A 12 13.94 -13.22 -5.99
CA LEU A 12 12.53 -13.48 -5.68
C LEU A 12 12.31 -14.92 -5.20
N LEU A 13 13.00 -15.90 -5.84
CA LEU A 13 12.94 -17.30 -5.45
C LEU A 13 13.63 -17.56 -4.11
N LEU A 14 14.72 -16.85 -3.83
CA LEU A 14 15.46 -16.95 -2.58
C LEU A 14 14.81 -16.21 -1.42
N GLY A 15 13.73 -15.47 -1.67
CA GLY A 15 13.03 -14.69 -0.65
C GLY A 15 13.82 -13.49 -0.13
N GLN A 16 14.81 -13.01 -0.89
CA GLN A 16 15.64 -11.86 -0.52
C GLN A 16 14.88 -10.55 -0.67
N ILE A 17 13.95 -10.50 -1.62
CA ILE A 17 13.02 -9.40 -1.80
C ILE A 17 11.58 -9.92 -1.93
N VAL A 18 10.62 -9.09 -1.55
CA VAL A 18 9.19 -9.38 -1.72
C VAL A 18 8.75 -8.95 -3.12
N ASP A 19 8.00 -9.83 -3.79
CA ASP A 19 7.40 -9.55 -5.09
C ASP A 19 6.15 -8.64 -4.93
N THR A 20 6.38 -7.36 -4.90
CA THR A 20 5.31 -6.35 -4.88
C THR A 20 4.74 -6.07 -6.27
N ASN A 21 5.51 -6.34 -7.32
CA ASN A 21 5.11 -6.09 -8.70
C ASN A 21 3.97 -7.00 -9.14
N SER A 22 4.06 -8.31 -8.89
CA SER A 22 2.99 -9.26 -9.25
C SER A 22 1.70 -8.97 -8.48
N SER A 23 1.80 -8.58 -7.20
CA SER A 23 0.63 -8.17 -6.42
C SER A 23 -0.04 -6.95 -7.02
N TRP A 24 0.74 -5.90 -7.33
CA TRP A 24 0.22 -4.68 -7.94
C TRP A 24 -0.40 -4.94 -9.33
N LEU A 25 0.26 -5.72 -10.19
CA LEU A 25 -0.28 -6.10 -11.50
C LEU A 25 -1.60 -6.86 -11.37
N GLY A 26 -1.72 -7.78 -10.40
CA GLY A 26 -2.95 -8.49 -10.12
C GLY A 26 -4.10 -7.56 -9.74
N GLU A 27 -3.84 -6.55 -8.92
CA GLU A 27 -4.82 -5.52 -8.56
C GLU A 27 -5.25 -4.70 -9.80
N GLN A 28 -4.29 -4.26 -10.63
CA GLN A 28 -4.59 -3.46 -11.82
C GLN A 28 -5.37 -4.27 -12.88
N LEU A 29 -4.99 -5.52 -13.14
CA LEU A 29 -5.70 -6.40 -14.06
C LEU A 29 -7.13 -6.66 -13.59
N SER A 30 -7.30 -6.97 -12.31
CA SER A 30 -8.62 -7.14 -11.70
C SER A 30 -9.49 -5.89 -11.83
N ALA A 31 -8.92 -4.71 -11.54
CA ALA A 31 -9.61 -3.43 -11.69
C ALA A 31 -10.00 -3.13 -13.15
N ALA A 32 -9.25 -3.66 -14.12
CA ALA A 32 -9.52 -3.54 -15.54
C ALA A 32 -10.49 -4.62 -16.09
N GLY A 33 -10.93 -5.56 -15.24
CA GLY A 33 -11.79 -6.68 -15.66
C GLY A 33 -11.10 -7.73 -16.50
N ILE A 34 -9.81 -7.87 -16.31
CA ILE A 34 -8.97 -8.85 -16.97
C ILE A 34 -8.65 -9.94 -15.94
N ASP A 35 -8.96 -11.18 -16.26
CA ASP A 35 -8.70 -12.30 -15.36
C ASP A 35 -7.18 -12.56 -15.26
N SER A 36 -6.66 -12.68 -14.03
CA SER A 36 -5.32 -13.13 -13.76
C SER A 36 -5.41 -14.37 -12.88
N CYS A 37 -5.16 -15.53 -13.46
CA CYS A 37 -5.35 -16.82 -12.80
C CYS A 37 -4.05 -17.43 -12.29
N LEU A 38 -2.90 -16.98 -12.82
CA LEU A 38 -1.60 -17.54 -12.51
C LEU A 38 -0.53 -16.45 -12.38
N GLN A 39 0.24 -16.52 -11.29
CA GLN A 39 1.42 -15.71 -11.07
C GLN A 39 2.60 -16.64 -10.79
N VAL A 40 3.63 -16.62 -11.63
CA VAL A 40 4.77 -17.53 -11.58
C VAL A 40 6.04 -16.74 -11.28
N LYS A 41 6.89 -17.27 -10.39
CA LYS A 41 8.24 -16.77 -10.17
C LYS A 41 9.26 -17.74 -10.79
N VAL A 42 10.22 -17.21 -11.54
CA VAL A 42 11.28 -18.00 -12.16
C VAL A 42 12.61 -17.27 -12.01
N GLY A 43 13.69 -18.04 -11.72
CA GLY A 43 15.03 -17.48 -11.66
C GLY A 43 15.67 -17.34 -13.05
N ASP A 44 16.74 -16.56 -13.11
CA ASP A 44 17.49 -16.14 -14.31
C ASP A 44 18.20 -17.33 -15.00
N ASN A 45 17.42 -18.14 -15.69
CA ASN A 45 17.89 -19.27 -16.49
C ASN A 45 17.01 -19.43 -17.73
N LEU A 46 17.60 -19.32 -18.91
CA LEU A 46 16.91 -19.28 -20.19
C LEU A 46 15.89 -20.41 -20.35
N ASN A 47 16.30 -21.67 -20.19
CA ASN A 47 15.42 -22.82 -20.38
C ASN A 47 14.23 -22.84 -19.40
N ARG A 48 14.46 -22.46 -18.16
CA ARG A 48 13.40 -22.37 -17.13
C ARG A 48 12.43 -21.24 -17.44
N MET A 49 12.95 -20.09 -17.87
CA MET A 49 12.13 -18.93 -18.25
C MET A 49 11.26 -19.26 -19.46
N VAL A 50 11.84 -19.78 -20.54
CA VAL A 50 11.10 -20.19 -21.74
C VAL A 50 10.01 -21.21 -21.41
N LYS A 51 10.33 -22.20 -20.57
CA LYS A 51 9.35 -23.21 -20.14
C LYS A 51 8.20 -22.56 -19.35
N ALA A 52 8.51 -21.74 -18.37
CA ALA A 52 7.51 -21.09 -17.53
C ALA A 52 6.59 -20.17 -18.36
N ILE A 53 7.16 -19.34 -19.24
CA ILE A 53 6.39 -18.43 -20.09
C ILE A 53 5.49 -19.20 -21.06
N ARG A 54 6.00 -20.26 -21.71
CA ARG A 54 5.20 -21.12 -22.60
C ARG A 54 4.02 -21.76 -21.87
N GLN A 55 4.26 -22.33 -20.69
CA GLN A 55 3.20 -22.92 -19.87
C GLN A 55 2.13 -21.89 -19.47
N THR A 56 2.55 -20.69 -19.10
CA THR A 56 1.62 -19.60 -18.77
C THR A 56 0.81 -19.18 -19.99
N LEU A 57 1.43 -19.14 -21.18
CA LEU A 57 0.75 -18.81 -22.44
C LEU A 57 -0.18 -19.92 -22.94
N GLU A 58 -0.11 -21.16 -22.46
CA GLU A 58 -1.05 -22.22 -22.91
C GLU A 58 -2.50 -21.81 -22.64
N ASP A 59 -2.79 -21.27 -21.47
CA ASP A 59 -4.13 -20.92 -21.02
C ASP A 59 -4.45 -19.42 -21.07
N ALA A 60 -3.42 -18.55 -21.07
CA ALA A 60 -3.60 -17.09 -21.06
C ALA A 60 -3.60 -16.52 -22.49
N ASP A 61 -4.35 -15.45 -22.71
CA ASP A 61 -4.34 -14.65 -23.94
C ASP A 61 -3.15 -13.70 -23.98
N ALA A 62 -2.68 -13.29 -22.79
CA ALA A 62 -1.54 -12.41 -22.60
C ALA A 62 -0.70 -12.83 -21.38
N VAL A 63 0.59 -12.51 -21.41
CA VAL A 63 1.49 -12.67 -20.26
C VAL A 63 2.28 -11.38 -20.04
N ILE A 64 2.32 -10.89 -18.81
CA ILE A 64 3.21 -9.81 -18.41
C ILE A 64 4.43 -10.40 -17.73
N ILE A 65 5.60 -10.13 -18.28
CA ILE A 65 6.89 -10.51 -17.70
C ILE A 65 7.47 -9.29 -16.99
N CYS A 66 7.80 -9.42 -15.71
CA CYS A 66 8.48 -8.36 -14.96
C CYS A 66 9.88 -8.81 -14.52
N GLY A 67 10.90 -8.04 -14.92
CA GLY A 67 12.31 -8.29 -14.62
C GLY A 67 13.14 -8.81 -15.78
N GLY A 68 14.47 -8.87 -15.58
CA GLY A 68 15.44 -9.39 -16.54
C GLY A 68 15.64 -8.59 -17.84
N LEU A 69 15.28 -7.28 -17.83
CA LEU A 69 15.49 -6.35 -18.95
C LEU A 69 16.69 -5.39 -18.73
N GLY A 70 17.43 -5.57 -17.67
CA GLY A 70 18.63 -4.80 -17.40
C GLY A 70 19.78 -5.07 -18.39
N PRO A 71 20.97 -4.48 -18.13
CA PRO A 71 22.13 -4.65 -18.99
C PRO A 71 23.04 -5.81 -18.54
N THR A 72 22.80 -6.46 -17.42
CA THR A 72 23.72 -7.46 -16.86
C THR A 72 23.62 -8.80 -17.59
N HIS A 73 24.53 -9.71 -17.32
CA HIS A 73 24.62 -11.00 -18.05
C HIS A 73 23.47 -11.95 -17.71
N ASP A 74 22.85 -11.77 -16.58
CA ASP A 74 21.67 -12.50 -16.08
C ASP A 74 20.34 -11.91 -16.57
N ASP A 75 20.35 -10.70 -17.14
CA ASP A 75 19.20 -10.09 -17.81
C ASP A 75 18.97 -10.72 -19.19
N ILE A 76 18.24 -11.82 -19.23
CA ILE A 76 18.05 -12.66 -20.43
C ILE A 76 16.58 -12.80 -20.85
N THR A 77 15.73 -11.87 -20.41
CA THR A 77 14.29 -11.87 -20.76
C THR A 77 14.08 -11.65 -22.26
N ARG A 78 14.87 -10.81 -22.91
CA ARG A 78 14.81 -10.58 -24.36
C ARG A 78 15.12 -11.84 -25.16
N GLU A 79 16.16 -12.55 -24.73
CA GLU A 79 16.57 -13.83 -25.31
C GLU A 79 15.48 -14.90 -25.14
N ALA A 80 14.86 -15.00 -23.97
CA ALA A 80 13.77 -15.94 -23.71
C ALA A 80 12.53 -15.64 -24.60
N ILE A 81 12.18 -14.38 -24.75
CA ILE A 81 11.06 -13.96 -25.61
C ILE A 81 11.39 -14.24 -27.08
N ALA A 82 12.60 -13.92 -27.54
CA ALA A 82 13.02 -14.19 -28.93
C ALA A 82 12.93 -15.67 -29.25
N GLU A 83 13.35 -16.58 -28.35
CA GLU A 83 13.20 -18.03 -28.50
C GLU A 83 11.72 -18.46 -28.57
N ILE A 84 10.84 -17.85 -27.78
CA ILE A 84 9.41 -18.15 -27.80
C ILE A 84 8.75 -17.69 -29.11
N MET A 85 9.15 -16.51 -29.59
CA MET A 85 8.68 -15.97 -30.87
C MET A 85 9.30 -16.70 -32.09
N GLY A 86 10.40 -17.44 -31.91
CA GLY A 86 11.14 -18.08 -32.98
C GLY A 86 11.87 -17.05 -33.89
N VAL A 87 12.37 -15.98 -33.33
CA VAL A 87 13.02 -14.86 -34.03
C VAL A 87 14.40 -14.56 -33.46
N GLU A 88 15.21 -13.80 -34.20
CA GLU A 88 16.47 -13.26 -33.72
C GLU A 88 16.28 -11.94 -32.97
N LEU A 89 17.27 -11.57 -32.17
CA LEU A 89 17.38 -10.23 -31.57
C LEU A 89 18.01 -9.29 -32.61
N GLU A 90 17.41 -8.16 -32.85
CA GLU A 90 17.93 -7.11 -33.71
C GLU A 90 18.28 -5.87 -32.88
N PHE A 91 19.38 -5.18 -33.24
CA PHE A 91 19.76 -3.95 -32.58
C PHE A 91 18.84 -2.80 -33.03
N ASN A 92 18.28 -2.07 -32.10
CA ASN A 92 17.43 -0.92 -32.35
C ASN A 92 18.20 0.38 -32.09
N ASP A 93 18.49 1.11 -33.18
CA ASP A 93 19.28 2.34 -33.14
C ASP A 93 18.62 3.45 -32.30
N GLU A 94 17.29 3.58 -32.34
CA GLU A 94 16.56 4.60 -31.60
C GLU A 94 16.68 4.36 -30.09
N VAL A 95 16.54 3.11 -29.64
CA VAL A 95 16.76 2.72 -28.24
C VAL A 95 18.22 2.96 -27.82
N GLY A 96 19.18 2.60 -28.67
CA GLY A 96 20.60 2.81 -28.42
C GLY A 96 20.94 4.30 -28.25
N MET A 97 20.38 5.16 -29.12
CA MET A 97 20.51 6.60 -29.02
C MET A 97 19.87 7.14 -27.72
N ALA A 98 18.63 6.75 -27.41
CA ALA A 98 17.94 7.21 -26.20
C ALA A 98 18.70 6.83 -24.91
N ILE A 99 19.28 5.63 -24.82
CA ILE A 99 20.14 5.21 -23.71
C ILE A 99 21.38 6.11 -23.63
N SER A 100 22.05 6.36 -24.76
CA SER A 100 23.25 7.21 -24.82
C SER A 100 22.97 8.65 -24.37
N GLU A 101 21.88 9.24 -24.84
CA GLU A 101 21.43 10.58 -24.48
C GLU A 101 21.09 10.69 -22.98
N MET A 102 20.47 9.65 -22.41
CA MET A 102 20.15 9.63 -20.99
C MET A 102 21.41 9.66 -20.11
N PHE A 103 22.46 8.92 -20.48
CA PHE A 103 23.73 8.98 -19.77
C PHE A 103 24.43 10.33 -19.95
N ALA A 104 24.41 10.86 -21.16
CA ALA A 104 24.98 12.16 -21.47
C ALA A 104 24.30 13.32 -20.71
N SER A 105 22.96 13.32 -20.62
CA SER A 105 22.19 14.32 -19.87
C SER A 105 22.52 14.34 -18.38
N ARG A 106 22.96 13.21 -17.82
CA ARG A 106 23.38 13.08 -16.42
C ARG A 106 24.89 13.29 -16.22
N ASN A 107 25.60 13.69 -17.26
CA ASN A 107 27.07 13.84 -17.29
C ASN A 107 27.80 12.57 -16.79
N ARG A 108 27.31 11.39 -17.18
CA ARG A 108 27.87 10.08 -16.83
C ARG A 108 28.36 9.35 -18.07
N ARG A 109 29.51 8.68 -17.93
CA ARG A 109 29.98 7.74 -18.98
C ARG A 109 29.05 6.53 -19.03
N MET A 110 28.56 6.20 -20.21
CA MET A 110 27.77 5.00 -20.45
C MET A 110 28.70 3.78 -20.58
N PRO A 111 28.52 2.73 -19.76
CA PRO A 111 29.17 1.45 -19.98
C PRO A 111 28.63 0.78 -21.25
N GLU A 112 29.51 0.17 -22.08
CA GLU A 112 29.11 -0.48 -23.34
C GLU A 112 28.07 -1.58 -23.17
N ILE A 113 28.08 -2.27 -22.02
CA ILE A 113 27.12 -3.34 -21.71
C ILE A 113 25.66 -2.85 -21.73
N ASN A 114 25.42 -1.56 -21.52
CA ASN A 114 24.05 -0.99 -21.57
C ASN A 114 23.45 -1.05 -22.98
N MET A 115 24.28 -1.18 -24.03
CA MET A 115 23.79 -1.36 -25.39
C MET A 115 23.09 -2.69 -25.62
N ARG A 116 23.25 -3.70 -24.73
CA ARG A 116 22.43 -4.91 -24.76
C ARG A 116 20.94 -4.60 -24.61
N GLN A 117 20.58 -3.53 -23.93
CA GLN A 117 19.18 -3.12 -23.73
C GLN A 117 18.54 -2.64 -25.05
N ALA A 118 19.33 -2.31 -26.06
CA ALA A 118 18.87 -1.99 -27.41
C ALA A 118 18.66 -3.24 -28.31
N MET A 119 18.99 -4.44 -27.83
CA MET A 119 18.68 -5.69 -28.53
C MET A 119 17.20 -6.02 -28.31
N VAL A 120 16.42 -6.12 -29.37
CA VAL A 120 14.97 -6.29 -29.35
C VAL A 120 14.57 -7.50 -30.18
N PRO A 121 13.67 -8.38 -29.75
CA PRO A 121 13.15 -9.47 -30.58
C PRO A 121 12.53 -8.91 -31.87
N LYS A 122 12.90 -9.46 -33.01
CA LYS A 122 12.36 -9.04 -34.31
C LYS A 122 10.85 -9.06 -34.33
N GLY A 123 10.21 -7.94 -34.69
CA GLY A 123 8.77 -7.79 -34.71
C GLY A 123 8.10 -7.43 -33.38
N ALA A 124 8.87 -7.21 -32.32
CA ALA A 124 8.34 -6.63 -31.09
C ALA A 124 8.18 -5.11 -31.24
N ASN A 125 7.12 -4.56 -30.61
CA ASN A 125 6.95 -3.13 -30.44
C ASN A 125 7.61 -2.69 -29.13
N ILE A 126 8.20 -1.48 -29.13
CA ILE A 126 8.90 -0.94 -27.98
C ILE A 126 7.96 -0.08 -27.15
N ILE A 127 7.98 -0.31 -25.84
CA ILE A 127 7.43 0.64 -24.86
C ILE A 127 8.59 1.54 -24.45
N GLU A 128 8.54 2.80 -24.89
CA GLU A 128 9.56 3.79 -24.60
C GLU A 128 9.81 3.93 -23.09
N GLN A 129 11.07 3.92 -22.70
CA GLN A 129 11.46 4.22 -21.31
C GLN A 129 11.43 5.74 -21.07
N ARG A 130 10.71 6.15 -20.05
CA ARG A 130 10.71 7.54 -19.57
C ARG A 130 11.49 7.72 -18.28
N ARG A 131 11.67 6.62 -17.57
CA ARG A 131 12.42 6.54 -16.32
C ARG A 131 13.29 5.29 -16.40
N GLY A 132 14.58 5.39 -16.07
CA GLY A 132 15.50 4.26 -16.22
C GLY A 132 16.03 4.08 -17.65
N THR A 133 16.70 2.96 -17.94
CA THR A 133 17.39 2.70 -19.23
C THR A 133 16.78 1.55 -20.03
N ALA A 134 16.02 0.64 -19.40
CA ALA A 134 15.48 -0.51 -20.06
C ALA A 134 14.12 -0.18 -20.72
N PRO A 135 13.98 -0.32 -22.04
CA PRO A 135 12.67 -0.25 -22.69
C PRO A 135 11.80 -1.45 -22.32
N GLY A 136 10.49 -1.24 -22.28
CA GLY A 136 9.54 -2.33 -22.26
C GLY A 136 9.27 -2.86 -23.68
N LEU A 137 8.62 -4.02 -23.78
CA LEU A 137 8.34 -4.68 -25.04
C LEU A 137 6.88 -5.16 -25.10
N ILE A 138 6.29 -5.09 -26.30
CA ILE A 138 5.04 -5.75 -26.68
C ILE A 138 5.34 -6.75 -27.78
N CYS A 139 5.27 -8.03 -27.48
CA CYS A 139 5.77 -9.10 -28.33
C CYS A 139 4.60 -10.00 -28.78
N PRO A 140 4.17 -9.93 -30.06
CA PRO A 140 3.11 -10.79 -30.56
C PRO A 140 3.58 -12.25 -30.68
N VAL A 141 2.74 -13.19 -30.22
CA VAL A 141 2.98 -14.64 -30.33
C VAL A 141 1.71 -15.29 -30.88
N GLY A 142 1.62 -15.39 -32.20
CA GLY A 142 0.39 -15.82 -32.86
C GLY A 142 -0.78 -14.86 -32.58
N ASN A 143 -1.84 -15.37 -31.98
CA ASN A 143 -3.00 -14.58 -31.51
C ASN A 143 -2.86 -14.07 -30.05
N LYS A 144 -1.74 -14.40 -29.39
CA LYS A 144 -1.45 -14.02 -28.01
C LYS A 144 -0.38 -12.92 -27.98
N VAL A 145 -0.12 -12.37 -26.79
CA VAL A 145 0.88 -11.30 -26.61
C VAL A 145 1.68 -11.50 -25.34
N ILE A 146 2.96 -11.22 -25.41
CA ILE A 146 3.84 -11.07 -24.25
C ILE A 146 4.17 -9.59 -24.08
N TYR A 147 3.97 -9.08 -22.89
CA TYR A 147 4.50 -7.79 -22.46
C TYR A 147 5.72 -8.04 -21.57
N ALA A 148 6.79 -7.28 -21.75
CA ALA A 148 7.93 -7.33 -20.86
C ALA A 148 8.25 -5.94 -20.33
N VAL A 149 8.44 -5.83 -19.02
CA VAL A 149 8.71 -4.58 -18.30
C VAL A 149 9.84 -4.76 -17.29
N PRO A 150 10.57 -3.68 -16.94
CA PRO A 150 11.60 -3.73 -15.91
C PRO A 150 11.08 -4.23 -14.56
N GLY A 151 11.98 -4.76 -13.72
CA GLY A 151 11.66 -5.16 -12.35
C GLY A 151 11.51 -4.01 -11.36
N VAL A 152 11.94 -2.80 -11.73
CA VAL A 152 11.87 -1.61 -10.88
C VAL A 152 10.42 -1.10 -10.83
N PRO A 153 9.77 -1.05 -9.63
CA PRO A 153 8.34 -0.80 -9.52
C PRO A 153 7.84 0.45 -10.24
N TYR A 154 8.47 1.61 -10.01
CA TYR A 154 8.01 2.88 -10.61
C TYR A 154 8.17 2.94 -12.15
N GLU A 155 9.08 2.14 -12.73
CA GLU A 155 9.23 1.99 -14.19
C GLU A 155 8.12 1.09 -14.76
N LEU A 156 7.88 -0.03 -14.09
CA LEU A 156 6.83 -0.98 -14.43
C LEU A 156 5.45 -0.31 -14.40
N TYR A 157 5.13 0.41 -13.31
CA TYR A 157 3.82 1.05 -13.13
C TYR A 157 3.54 2.06 -14.26
N GLU A 158 4.50 2.92 -14.58
CA GLU A 158 4.37 3.90 -15.67
C GLU A 158 4.14 3.24 -17.02
N MET A 159 4.92 2.20 -17.36
CA MET A 159 4.77 1.47 -18.62
C MET A 159 3.45 0.71 -18.70
N PHE A 160 3.01 0.12 -17.60
CA PHE A 160 1.74 -0.58 -17.54
C PHE A 160 0.56 0.35 -17.78
N GLU A 161 0.48 1.44 -17.04
CA GLU A 161 -0.63 2.41 -17.14
C GLU A 161 -0.68 3.08 -18.51
N ARG A 162 0.46 3.46 -19.06
CA ARG A 162 0.56 4.20 -20.32
C ARG A 162 0.40 3.33 -21.56
N ALA A 163 0.92 2.12 -21.56
CA ALA A 163 1.03 1.30 -22.78
C ALA A 163 0.33 -0.06 -22.68
N ILE A 164 0.57 -0.82 -21.59
CA ILE A 164 0.07 -2.19 -21.50
C ILE A 164 -1.42 -2.23 -21.27
N LEU A 165 -1.92 -1.50 -20.27
CA LEU A 165 -3.33 -1.50 -19.92
C LEU A 165 -4.23 -1.03 -21.09
N PRO A 166 -3.91 0.05 -21.82
CA PRO A 166 -4.66 0.43 -23.00
C PRO A 166 -4.69 -0.64 -24.09
N ASP A 167 -3.54 -1.29 -24.37
CA ASP A 167 -3.47 -2.37 -25.39
C ASP A 167 -4.26 -3.61 -24.95
N LEU A 168 -4.19 -4.00 -23.67
CA LEU A 168 -5.01 -5.08 -23.11
C LEU A 168 -6.51 -4.79 -23.22
N LEU A 169 -6.95 -3.56 -22.93
CA LEU A 169 -8.35 -3.17 -23.04
C LEU A 169 -8.85 -3.24 -24.49
N VAL A 170 -8.02 -2.81 -25.45
CA VAL A 170 -8.33 -2.94 -26.88
C VAL A 170 -8.45 -4.41 -27.29
N ARG A 171 -7.51 -5.25 -26.88
CA ARG A 171 -7.51 -6.69 -27.20
C ARG A 171 -8.68 -7.44 -26.55
N SER A 172 -9.05 -7.05 -25.33
CA SER A 172 -10.15 -7.69 -24.62
C SER A 172 -11.50 -7.47 -25.28
N GLY A 173 -11.63 -6.48 -26.16
CA GLY A 173 -12.91 -6.07 -26.73
C GLY A 173 -13.94 -5.64 -25.68
N SER A 174 -13.53 -5.45 -24.44
CA SER A 174 -14.40 -5.16 -23.30
C SER A 174 -14.71 -3.67 -23.27
N VAL A 175 -15.98 -3.33 -23.43
CA VAL A 175 -16.50 -1.95 -23.25
C VAL A 175 -16.82 -1.68 -21.77
N SER A 176 -16.62 -2.66 -20.88
CA SER A 176 -17.00 -2.51 -19.48
C SER A 176 -15.91 -1.83 -18.65
N VAL A 177 -16.37 -0.93 -17.79
CA VAL A 177 -15.56 -0.27 -16.76
C VAL A 177 -15.68 -1.07 -15.46
N ILE A 178 -14.55 -1.34 -14.82
CA ILE A 178 -14.51 -1.88 -13.47
C ILE A 178 -13.87 -0.83 -12.57
N SER A 179 -14.42 -0.65 -11.39
CA SER A 179 -13.81 0.17 -10.34
C SER A 179 -14.08 -0.44 -8.97
N SER A 180 -13.17 -0.17 -8.06
CA SER A 180 -13.30 -0.59 -6.66
C SER A 180 -13.41 0.62 -5.76
N ARG A 181 -14.05 0.41 -4.61
CA ARG A 181 -14.06 1.32 -3.47
C ARG A 181 -13.63 0.55 -2.23
N VAL A 182 -12.67 1.08 -1.51
CA VAL A 182 -12.11 0.44 -0.32
C VAL A 182 -12.53 1.22 0.92
N LEU A 183 -13.32 0.60 1.79
CA LEU A 183 -13.64 1.16 3.10
C LEU A 183 -12.58 0.73 4.10
N ARG A 184 -11.92 1.69 4.72
CA ARG A 184 -10.88 1.48 5.72
C ARG A 184 -11.52 1.32 7.09
N THR A 185 -11.29 0.18 7.77
CA THR A 185 -11.90 -0.10 9.07
C THR A 185 -10.84 -0.34 10.14
N TRP A 186 -11.17 -0.02 11.39
CA TRP A 186 -10.33 -0.29 12.55
C TRP A 186 -11.16 -0.69 13.76
N GLY A 187 -10.63 -1.63 14.54
CA GLY A 187 -11.20 -2.03 15.83
C GLY A 187 -12.08 -3.29 15.77
N GLU A 188 -12.13 -3.98 14.61
CA GLU A 188 -12.86 -5.23 14.47
C GLU A 188 -11.99 -6.30 13.80
N SER A 189 -12.28 -7.58 14.09
CA SER A 189 -11.67 -8.73 13.44
C SER A 189 -12.35 -9.04 12.10
N GLU A 190 -11.67 -9.82 11.22
CA GLU A 190 -12.26 -10.25 9.96
C GLU A 190 -13.54 -11.06 10.16
N SER A 191 -13.56 -11.96 11.15
CA SER A 191 -14.75 -12.72 11.50
C SER A 191 -15.88 -11.84 12.04
N GLY A 192 -15.56 -10.84 12.87
CA GLY A 192 -16.54 -9.86 13.35
C GLY A 192 -17.11 -8.99 12.25
N LEU A 193 -16.27 -8.55 11.29
CA LEU A 193 -16.73 -7.85 10.09
C LEU A 193 -17.65 -8.72 9.24
N ASN A 194 -17.29 -10.00 9.04
CA ASN A 194 -18.10 -10.93 8.27
C ASN A 194 -19.48 -11.15 8.93
N GLU A 195 -19.51 -11.27 10.26
CA GLU A 195 -20.78 -11.40 11.00
C GLU A 195 -21.64 -10.14 10.88
N ARG A 196 -21.05 -8.96 11.07
CA ARG A 196 -21.79 -7.67 10.95
C ARG A 196 -22.28 -7.41 9.54
N LEU A 197 -21.55 -7.84 8.51
CA LEU A 197 -21.89 -7.66 7.10
C LEU A 197 -22.65 -8.84 6.49
N PHE A 198 -23.02 -9.85 7.27
CA PHE A 198 -23.61 -11.09 6.76
C PHE A 198 -24.80 -10.84 5.82
N GLY A 199 -25.78 -10.00 6.22
CA GLY A 199 -26.92 -9.67 5.38
C GLY A 199 -26.56 -8.91 4.10
N VAL A 200 -25.54 -8.03 4.16
CA VAL A 200 -25.04 -7.31 2.98
C VAL A 200 -24.36 -8.29 2.00
N ILE A 201 -23.62 -9.28 2.54
CA ILE A 201 -22.95 -10.31 1.73
C ILE A 201 -23.97 -11.21 1.04
N GLU A 202 -25.02 -11.67 1.73
CA GLU A 202 -26.10 -12.46 1.13
C GLU A 202 -26.81 -11.70 0.00
N ASP A 203 -27.11 -10.42 0.22
CA ASP A 203 -27.70 -9.56 -0.82
C ASP A 203 -26.76 -9.43 -2.04
N LEU A 204 -25.43 -9.24 -1.81
CA LEU A 204 -24.44 -9.16 -2.88
C LEU A 204 -24.34 -10.46 -3.68
N GLU A 205 -24.33 -11.60 -3.02
CA GLU A 205 -24.29 -12.90 -3.69
C GLU A 205 -25.52 -13.12 -4.59
N SER A 206 -26.69 -12.64 -4.17
CA SER A 206 -27.91 -12.75 -4.95
C SER A 206 -27.90 -11.88 -6.21
N VAL A 207 -27.25 -10.72 -6.17
CA VAL A 207 -27.16 -9.75 -7.27
C VAL A 207 -25.94 -10.01 -8.16
N GLY A 208 -24.83 -10.51 -7.59
CA GLY A 208 -23.59 -10.86 -8.29
C GLY A 208 -22.71 -9.67 -8.73
N ASN A 209 -23.16 -8.43 -8.49
CA ASN A 209 -22.41 -7.21 -8.80
C ASN A 209 -22.91 -6.04 -7.92
N PRO A 210 -22.08 -5.40 -7.09
CA PRO A 210 -20.62 -5.58 -6.96
C PRO A 210 -20.25 -6.86 -6.19
N THR A 211 -18.94 -7.14 -6.11
CA THR A 211 -18.38 -8.14 -5.19
C THR A 211 -17.78 -7.44 -3.97
N LEU A 212 -17.74 -8.15 -2.84
CA LEU A 212 -17.12 -7.70 -1.60
C LEU A 212 -15.97 -8.63 -1.21
N ALA A 213 -14.85 -8.05 -0.79
CA ALA A 213 -13.70 -8.79 -0.27
C ALA A 213 -13.12 -8.12 0.97
N PHE A 214 -12.65 -8.94 1.92
CA PHE A 214 -11.85 -8.49 3.04
C PHE A 214 -10.37 -8.59 2.71
N LEU A 215 -9.63 -7.52 2.97
CA LEU A 215 -8.19 -7.45 2.75
C LEU A 215 -7.52 -7.10 4.08
N ALA A 216 -6.86 -8.07 4.70
CA ALA A 216 -6.06 -7.84 5.90
C ALA A 216 -4.80 -7.05 5.54
N SER A 217 -4.55 -5.96 6.23
CA SER A 217 -3.44 -5.04 5.95
C SER A 217 -2.57 -4.81 7.19
N GLY A 218 -2.09 -5.88 7.81
CA GLY A 218 -1.19 -5.82 8.95
C GLY A 218 -1.70 -4.91 10.07
N TRP A 219 -0.98 -3.82 10.33
CA TRP A 219 -1.35 -2.82 11.36
C TRP A 219 -2.27 -1.70 10.87
N GLU A 220 -2.72 -1.70 9.62
CA GLU A 220 -3.66 -0.70 9.07
C GLU A 220 -5.13 -1.10 9.23
N GLY A 221 -5.40 -2.24 9.86
CA GLY A 221 -6.74 -2.81 10.01
C GLY A 221 -7.18 -3.64 8.81
N ILE A 222 -8.47 -3.86 8.71
CA ILE A 222 -9.09 -4.63 7.64
C ILE A 222 -9.75 -3.68 6.66
N LYS A 223 -9.53 -3.90 5.38
CA LYS A 223 -10.14 -3.14 4.30
C LYS A 223 -11.34 -3.93 3.76
N VAL A 224 -12.48 -3.29 3.62
CA VAL A 224 -13.67 -3.86 2.97
C VAL A 224 -13.71 -3.29 1.56
N ARG A 225 -13.37 -4.10 0.55
CA ARG A 225 -13.32 -3.69 -0.85
C ARG A 225 -14.60 -4.12 -1.57
N LEU A 226 -15.30 -3.14 -2.12
CA LEU A 226 -16.38 -3.34 -3.09
C LEU A 226 -15.81 -3.18 -4.50
N THR A 227 -16.10 -4.11 -5.41
CA THR A 227 -15.67 -4.03 -6.81
C THR A 227 -16.88 -4.18 -7.73
N ALA A 228 -17.18 -3.13 -8.50
CA ALA A 228 -18.31 -3.09 -9.41
C ALA A 228 -17.88 -3.03 -10.87
N LYS A 229 -18.72 -3.59 -11.75
CA LYS A 229 -18.56 -3.60 -13.21
C LYS A 229 -19.82 -3.07 -13.89
N ALA A 230 -19.66 -2.14 -14.83
CA ALA A 230 -20.78 -1.67 -15.68
C ALA A 230 -20.26 -1.17 -17.03
N ALA A 231 -21.15 -0.72 -17.92
CA ALA A 231 -20.77 -0.21 -19.23
C ALA A 231 -20.05 1.14 -19.16
N THR A 232 -20.37 1.97 -18.16
CA THR A 232 -19.82 3.32 -18.02
C THR A 232 -19.32 3.62 -16.61
N ARG A 233 -18.40 4.59 -16.48
CA ARG A 233 -17.91 5.06 -15.17
C ARG A 233 -19.02 5.58 -14.24
N PRO A 234 -20.00 6.40 -14.71
CA PRO A 234 -21.09 6.85 -13.86
C PRO A 234 -21.94 5.71 -13.30
N GLU A 235 -22.22 4.66 -14.12
CA GLU A 235 -22.96 3.48 -13.66
C GLU A 235 -22.19 2.72 -12.56
N VAL A 236 -20.88 2.50 -12.75
CA VAL A 236 -20.03 1.87 -11.73
C VAL A 236 -20.05 2.70 -10.44
N ALA A 237 -19.90 4.02 -10.54
CA ALA A 237 -19.92 4.90 -9.37
C ALA A 237 -21.25 4.80 -8.62
N SER A 238 -22.38 4.81 -9.33
CA SER A 238 -23.71 4.67 -8.74
C SER A 238 -23.89 3.35 -7.98
N ILE A 239 -23.42 2.25 -8.57
CA ILE A 239 -23.44 0.93 -7.91
C ILE A 239 -22.59 0.96 -6.62
N LEU A 240 -21.38 1.49 -6.71
CA LEU A 240 -20.48 1.56 -5.55
C LEU A 240 -21.06 2.46 -4.45
N ASP A 241 -21.68 3.59 -4.80
CA ASP A 241 -22.29 4.51 -3.84
C ASP A 241 -23.47 3.86 -3.08
N GLU A 242 -24.34 3.13 -3.80
CA GLU A 242 -25.45 2.38 -3.19
C GLU A 242 -24.94 1.36 -2.18
N TRP A 243 -23.98 0.54 -2.58
CA TRP A 243 -23.49 -0.54 -1.73
C TRP A 243 -22.58 -0.06 -0.60
N GLU A 244 -21.84 1.03 -0.80
CA GLU A 244 -21.15 1.70 0.31
C GLU A 244 -22.11 2.15 1.40
N GLN A 245 -23.26 2.71 1.04
CA GLN A 245 -24.28 3.11 2.01
C GLN A 245 -24.79 1.91 2.83
N LYS A 246 -25.03 0.76 2.20
CA LYS A 246 -25.45 -0.48 2.88
C LYS A 246 -24.35 -0.97 3.85
N VAL A 247 -23.10 -0.98 3.41
CA VAL A 247 -21.96 -1.36 4.25
C VAL A 247 -21.82 -0.37 5.43
N ARG A 248 -21.90 0.93 5.18
CA ARG A 248 -21.82 1.94 6.25
C ARG A 248 -22.99 1.87 7.24
N ALA A 249 -24.16 1.46 6.81
CA ALA A 249 -25.30 1.24 7.73
C ALA A 249 -24.99 0.12 8.74
N ALA A 250 -24.22 -0.90 8.34
CA ALA A 250 -23.87 -2.03 9.19
C ALA A 250 -22.62 -1.80 10.07
N ILE A 251 -21.59 -1.12 9.53
CA ILE A 251 -20.27 -0.98 10.18
C ILE A 251 -19.71 0.45 10.21
N GLY A 252 -20.54 1.47 9.98
CA GLY A 252 -20.09 2.86 9.82
C GLY A 252 -19.38 3.46 11.03
N ASP A 253 -19.60 2.93 12.23
CA ASP A 253 -18.92 3.32 13.47
C ASP A 253 -17.41 3.03 13.44
N ILE A 254 -16.99 1.97 12.74
CA ILE A 254 -15.59 1.54 12.64
C ILE A 254 -14.92 1.93 11.30
N VAL A 255 -15.68 2.45 10.33
CA VAL A 255 -15.11 2.99 9.09
C VAL A 255 -14.48 4.34 9.36
N PHE A 256 -13.18 4.44 9.15
CA PHE A 256 -12.45 5.69 9.37
C PHE A 256 -12.11 6.45 8.09
N GLY A 257 -12.04 5.79 6.94
CA GLY A 257 -11.66 6.41 5.67
C GLY A 257 -12.07 5.58 4.46
N VAL A 258 -11.75 6.08 3.28
CA VAL A 258 -12.01 5.45 1.97
C VAL A 258 -10.73 5.45 1.11
N ASP A 259 -10.61 4.45 0.28
CA ASP A 259 -9.56 4.31 -0.74
C ASP A 259 -8.14 4.53 -0.17
N ASP A 260 -7.49 5.64 -0.49
CA ASP A 260 -6.12 5.95 -0.07
C ASP A 260 -6.02 6.64 1.29
N ASP A 261 -7.14 6.86 1.97
CA ASP A 261 -7.12 7.42 3.31
C ASP A 261 -6.30 6.56 4.27
N THR A 262 -5.50 7.21 5.09
CA THR A 262 -4.83 6.62 6.25
C THR A 262 -5.40 7.19 7.53
N MET A 263 -5.22 6.52 8.65
CA MET A 263 -5.67 7.04 9.93
C MET A 263 -5.01 8.40 10.24
N GLU A 264 -3.76 8.55 9.83
CA GLU A 264 -3.00 9.80 9.94
C GLU A 264 -3.62 10.92 9.11
N SER A 265 -3.92 10.66 7.83
CA SER A 265 -4.51 11.68 6.94
C SER A 265 -5.88 12.13 7.44
N VAL A 266 -6.70 11.19 7.90
CA VAL A 266 -8.04 11.47 8.43
C VAL A 266 -7.97 12.32 9.70
N VAL A 267 -7.12 11.95 10.66
CA VAL A 267 -6.98 12.71 11.91
C VAL A 267 -6.45 14.12 11.65
N LEU A 268 -5.42 14.25 10.80
CA LEU A 268 -4.88 15.58 10.44
C LEU A 268 -5.92 16.43 9.71
N GLN A 269 -6.74 15.85 8.84
CA GLN A 269 -7.80 16.56 8.16
C GLN A 269 -8.91 17.01 9.13
N MET A 270 -9.32 16.13 10.05
CA MET A 270 -10.31 16.49 11.07
C MET A 270 -9.87 17.63 11.97
N LEU A 271 -8.59 17.69 12.33
CA LEU A 271 -8.01 18.78 13.11
C LEU A 271 -7.95 20.07 12.28
N ARG A 272 -7.55 19.98 11.02
CA ARG A 272 -7.51 21.13 10.09
C ARG A 272 -8.88 21.74 9.89
N ASP A 273 -9.91 20.94 9.67
CA ASP A 273 -11.29 21.39 9.47
C ASP A 273 -11.86 22.13 10.69
N ARG A 274 -11.32 21.84 11.89
CA ARG A 274 -11.68 22.49 13.14
C ARG A 274 -10.77 23.66 13.53
N GLY A 275 -9.71 23.89 12.76
CA GLY A 275 -8.69 24.89 13.10
C GLY A 275 -7.89 24.57 14.36
N LEU A 276 -7.75 23.28 14.71
CA LEU A 276 -7.08 22.80 15.90
C LEU A 276 -5.68 22.29 15.60
N THR A 277 -4.76 22.52 16.54
CA THR A 277 -3.38 22.03 16.49
C THR A 277 -3.16 20.86 17.44
N LEU A 278 -2.23 19.96 17.12
CA LEU A 278 -1.93 18.72 17.86
C LEU A 278 -0.52 18.75 18.46
N GLY A 279 -0.43 18.44 19.74
CA GLY A 279 0.80 18.14 20.46
C GLY A 279 0.83 16.68 20.93
N LEU A 280 1.99 16.04 20.85
CA LEU A 280 2.15 14.62 21.19
C LEU A 280 3.03 14.44 22.42
N ALA A 281 2.70 13.43 23.25
CA ALA A 281 3.58 12.89 24.27
C ALA A 281 3.75 11.39 24.06
N GLU A 282 4.93 10.98 23.60
CA GLU A 282 5.21 9.61 23.20
C GLU A 282 6.16 8.92 24.19
N SER A 283 5.74 7.78 24.75
CA SER A 283 6.60 6.93 25.56
C SER A 283 6.84 5.61 24.82
N VAL A 284 5.91 4.68 24.86
CA VAL A 284 6.05 3.32 24.28
C VAL A 284 6.34 3.33 22.78
N THR A 285 5.85 4.31 22.05
CA THR A 285 6.04 4.47 20.61
C THR A 285 7.38 5.11 20.24
N GLY A 286 7.97 5.92 21.15
CA GLY A 286 9.33 6.46 20.98
C GLY A 286 9.49 7.35 19.75
N GLY A 287 8.49 8.16 19.40
CA GLY A 287 8.51 9.05 18.23
C GLY A 287 7.83 8.48 16.98
N LEU A 288 7.23 7.29 17.05
CA LEU A 288 6.63 6.65 15.88
C LEU A 288 5.33 7.32 15.43
N VAL A 289 4.53 7.88 16.36
CA VAL A 289 3.31 8.63 16.03
C VAL A 289 3.66 9.89 15.23
N SER A 290 4.59 10.68 15.75
CA SER A 290 5.06 11.89 15.06
C SER A 290 5.72 11.57 13.72
N GLY A 291 6.52 10.49 13.66
CA GLY A 291 7.13 10.02 12.42
C GLY A 291 6.09 9.66 11.36
N ARG A 292 5.03 8.94 11.73
CA ARG A 292 3.95 8.57 10.78
C ARG A 292 3.12 9.76 10.34
N LEU A 293 2.77 10.68 11.25
CA LEU A 293 2.04 11.90 10.91
C LEU A 293 2.82 12.80 9.95
N THR A 294 4.14 12.93 10.13
CA THR A 294 4.99 13.76 9.27
C THR A 294 5.19 13.20 7.86
N ASN A 295 4.82 11.94 7.59
CA ASN A 295 4.76 11.40 6.23
C ASN A 295 3.62 12.00 5.39
N ILE A 296 2.62 12.60 6.03
CA ILE A 296 1.49 13.23 5.35
C ILE A 296 1.85 14.67 4.97
N ALA A 297 1.73 14.99 3.69
CA ALA A 297 1.98 16.34 3.21
C ALA A 297 1.06 17.36 3.90
N GLY A 298 1.62 18.50 4.34
CA GLY A 298 0.89 19.52 5.07
C GLY A 298 0.67 19.20 6.56
N ALA A 299 1.31 18.15 7.12
CA ALA A 299 1.20 17.84 8.55
C ALA A 299 1.62 19.03 9.44
N SER A 300 2.56 19.87 8.99
CA SER A 300 3.04 21.05 9.71
C SER A 300 1.98 22.10 9.98
N ASP A 301 0.87 22.11 9.25
CA ASP A 301 -0.22 23.06 9.47
C ASP A 301 -0.95 22.78 10.79
N VAL A 302 -0.90 21.54 11.25
CA VAL A 302 -1.66 21.01 12.39
C VAL A 302 -0.75 20.50 13.50
N LEU A 303 0.30 19.73 13.16
CA LEU A 303 1.19 19.12 14.14
C LEU A 303 2.20 20.16 14.69
N ARG A 304 2.13 20.46 15.99
CA ARG A 304 3.06 21.36 16.66
C ARG A 304 4.38 20.68 17.02
N GLY A 305 4.34 19.38 17.25
CA GLY A 305 5.52 18.60 17.62
C GLY A 305 5.21 17.45 18.58
N ALA A 306 6.27 16.83 19.09
CA ALA A 306 6.19 15.73 20.02
C ALA A 306 7.23 15.82 21.13
N VAL A 307 6.84 15.47 22.36
CA VAL A 307 7.74 15.18 23.46
C VAL A 307 7.92 13.68 23.58
N VAL A 308 9.09 13.15 23.21
CA VAL A 308 9.43 11.73 23.41
C VAL A 308 9.90 11.54 24.85
N SER A 309 8.96 11.22 25.72
CA SER A 309 9.17 11.04 27.16
C SER A 309 9.46 9.58 27.52
N TYR A 310 10.57 9.03 26.99
CA TYR A 310 10.91 7.63 27.12
C TYR A 310 11.33 7.26 28.55
N ALA A 311 12.15 8.07 29.18
CA ALA A 311 12.47 7.97 30.61
C ALA A 311 11.34 8.56 31.45
N SER A 312 11.12 8.01 32.66
CA SER A 312 10.05 8.47 33.56
C SER A 312 10.26 9.91 34.04
N GLU A 313 11.51 10.30 34.28
CA GLU A 313 11.89 11.66 34.70
C GLU A 313 11.43 12.72 33.70
N VAL A 314 11.50 12.43 32.38
CA VAL A 314 11.02 13.35 31.35
C VAL A 314 9.50 13.56 31.43
N LYS A 315 8.74 12.53 31.83
CA LYS A 315 7.30 12.68 32.08
C LYS A 315 7.04 13.62 33.24
N PHE A 316 7.79 13.46 34.32
CA PHE A 316 7.62 14.27 35.52
C PHE A 316 8.09 15.73 35.32
N GLU A 317 9.32 15.90 34.82
CA GLU A 317 9.95 17.22 34.73
C GLU A 317 9.44 18.06 33.55
N VAL A 318 9.20 17.46 32.40
CA VAL A 318 8.81 18.20 31.19
C VAL A 318 7.30 18.26 31.02
N LEU A 319 6.63 17.11 31.15
CA LEU A 319 5.18 17.03 30.94
C LEU A 319 4.37 17.36 32.20
N GLY A 320 5.01 17.34 33.38
CA GLY A 320 4.34 17.63 34.66
C GLY A 320 3.46 16.48 35.15
N VAL A 321 3.77 15.26 34.75
CA VAL A 321 3.11 14.06 35.25
C VAL A 321 3.40 13.89 36.73
N THR A 322 2.43 13.50 37.52
CA THR A 322 2.58 13.22 38.94
C THR A 322 3.52 12.04 39.16
N ASN A 323 4.44 12.15 40.12
CA ASN A 323 5.34 11.08 40.47
C ASN A 323 4.57 9.83 40.93
N GLY A 324 4.74 8.72 40.23
CA GLY A 324 4.03 7.47 40.50
C GLY A 324 4.11 6.50 39.31
N PRO A 325 3.21 5.53 39.23
CA PRO A 325 3.11 4.63 38.10
C PRO A 325 2.88 5.41 36.79
N VAL A 326 3.73 5.16 35.78
CA VAL A 326 3.66 5.86 34.49
C VAL A 326 2.89 5.08 33.42
N VAL A 327 2.49 3.83 33.69
CA VAL A 327 1.64 3.04 32.80
C VAL A 327 0.24 2.95 33.40
N SER A 328 -0.47 4.05 33.33
CA SER A 328 -1.85 4.18 33.85
C SER A 328 -2.68 5.17 33.02
N PRO A 329 -4.01 5.10 33.09
CA PRO A 329 -4.91 6.08 32.46
C PRO A 329 -4.65 7.52 32.92
N GLU A 330 -4.38 7.70 34.23
CA GLU A 330 -4.13 8.99 34.83
C GLU A 330 -2.83 9.61 34.29
N ALA A 331 -1.74 8.84 34.27
CA ALA A 331 -0.48 9.27 33.68
C ALA A 331 -0.62 9.61 32.19
N ALA A 332 -1.41 8.83 31.45
CA ALA A 332 -1.68 9.14 30.04
C ALA A 332 -2.41 10.47 29.87
N VAL A 333 -3.44 10.75 30.66
CA VAL A 333 -4.15 12.06 30.64
C VAL A 333 -3.20 13.20 31.00
N GLU A 334 -2.43 13.07 32.08
CA GLU A 334 -1.47 14.08 32.49
C GLU A 334 -0.40 14.34 31.42
N MET A 335 0.07 13.29 30.73
CA MET A 335 0.97 13.41 29.59
C MET A 335 0.33 14.20 28.43
N ALA A 336 -0.93 13.94 28.12
CA ALA A 336 -1.65 14.66 27.05
C ALA A 336 -1.83 16.14 27.37
N VAL A 337 -2.22 16.48 28.59
CA VAL A 337 -2.30 17.86 29.10
C VAL A 337 -0.92 18.52 29.09
N GLY A 338 0.12 17.79 29.52
CA GLY A 338 1.50 18.24 29.45
C GLY A 338 1.96 18.56 28.03
N ALA A 339 1.57 17.74 27.05
CA ALA A 339 1.87 17.99 25.64
C ALA A 339 1.20 19.25 25.11
N GLN A 340 -0.09 19.48 25.43
CA GLN A 340 -0.77 20.73 25.09
C GLN A 340 0.01 21.95 25.62
N ARG A 341 0.34 21.92 26.90
CA ARG A 341 1.02 23.02 27.59
C ARG A 341 2.42 23.29 27.01
N VAL A 342 3.24 22.24 26.85
CA VAL A 342 4.64 22.38 26.41
C VAL A 342 4.75 22.82 24.96
N LEU A 343 3.87 22.30 24.10
CA LEU A 343 3.91 22.55 22.68
C LEU A 343 2.99 23.70 22.22
N GLY A 344 2.21 24.28 23.14
CA GLY A 344 1.24 25.32 22.80
C GLY A 344 0.20 24.84 21.80
N ALA A 345 -0.27 23.58 21.95
CA ALA A 345 -1.23 22.95 21.07
C ALA A 345 -2.65 22.98 21.66
N ASP A 346 -3.66 22.96 20.80
CA ASP A 346 -5.07 22.95 21.22
C ASP A 346 -5.50 21.55 21.69
N VAL A 347 -4.91 20.51 21.11
CA VAL A 347 -5.17 19.09 21.40
C VAL A 347 -3.88 18.40 21.82
N GLY A 348 -3.93 17.60 22.89
CA GLY A 348 -2.86 16.73 23.34
C GLY A 348 -3.24 15.26 23.11
N LEU A 349 -2.32 14.48 22.56
CA LEU A 349 -2.44 13.01 22.46
C LEU A 349 -1.21 12.37 23.10
N SER A 350 -1.44 11.39 23.95
CA SER A 350 -0.35 10.70 24.63
C SER A 350 -0.46 9.18 24.57
N LEU A 351 0.69 8.50 24.62
CA LEU A 351 0.80 7.05 24.64
C LEU A 351 1.84 6.62 25.66
N THR A 352 1.41 5.84 26.64
CA THR A 352 2.30 5.13 27.56
C THR A 352 1.91 3.65 27.64
N GLY A 353 2.85 2.74 27.87
CA GLY A 353 2.54 1.31 27.84
C GLY A 353 3.74 0.40 27.91
N VAL A 354 3.49 -0.90 27.90
CA VAL A 354 4.47 -1.96 28.04
C VAL A 354 4.60 -2.75 26.74
N ALA A 355 5.64 -2.47 25.98
CA ALA A 355 5.91 -3.21 24.73
C ALA A 355 6.55 -4.59 24.95
N GLY A 356 6.99 -4.89 26.18
CA GLY A 356 7.61 -6.17 26.56
C GLY A 356 9.10 -6.28 26.19
N PRO A 357 9.73 -7.46 26.42
CA PRO A 357 9.08 -8.72 26.83
C PRO A 357 8.69 -8.81 28.31
N ALA A 358 9.29 -7.97 29.20
CA ALA A 358 9.02 -7.97 30.63
C ALA A 358 7.80 -7.10 30.98
N GLU A 359 7.16 -7.43 32.10
CA GLU A 359 6.14 -6.58 32.73
C GLU A 359 6.79 -5.31 33.31
N GLN A 360 6.00 -4.25 33.42
CA GLN A 360 6.40 -3.00 34.07
C GLN A 360 5.25 -2.52 34.97
N GLU A 361 5.57 -2.18 36.23
CA GLU A 361 4.59 -1.67 37.20
C GLU A 361 3.36 -2.57 37.36
N GLY A 362 3.54 -3.89 37.25
CA GLY A 362 2.46 -4.86 37.30
C GLY A 362 1.59 -4.95 36.04
N GLN A 363 1.92 -4.18 34.99
CA GLN A 363 1.24 -4.22 33.72
C GLN A 363 1.92 -5.20 32.75
N ARG A 364 1.13 -6.03 32.09
CA ARG A 364 1.59 -7.06 31.15
C ARG A 364 2.06 -6.44 29.83
N PRO A 365 2.98 -7.11 29.11
CA PRO A 365 3.29 -6.75 27.72
C PRO A 365 2.02 -6.65 26.86
N GLY A 366 1.98 -5.63 26.01
CA GLY A 366 0.79 -5.30 25.20
C GLY A 366 -0.13 -4.26 25.81
N THR A 367 0.01 -3.93 27.11
CA THR A 367 -0.78 -2.86 27.74
C THR A 367 -0.43 -1.51 27.13
N LEU A 368 -1.43 -0.79 26.61
CA LEU A 368 -1.33 0.57 26.11
C LEU A 368 -2.37 1.45 26.83
N CYS A 369 -1.88 2.53 27.45
CA CYS A 369 -2.72 3.62 27.96
C CYS A 369 -2.61 4.80 27.02
N ILE A 370 -3.76 5.29 26.55
CA ILE A 370 -3.89 6.44 25.64
C ILE A 370 -4.55 7.56 26.41
N GLY A 371 -4.03 8.77 26.30
CA GLY A 371 -4.63 9.98 26.85
C GLY A 371 -4.92 11.00 25.74
N VAL A 372 -6.05 11.66 25.82
CA VAL A 372 -6.44 12.78 24.96
C VAL A 372 -6.81 13.96 25.85
N ALA A 373 -6.31 15.12 25.51
CA ALA A 373 -6.74 16.40 26.07
C ALA A 373 -7.27 17.27 24.94
N LEU A 374 -8.52 17.71 25.06
CA LEU A 374 -9.21 18.56 24.08
C LEU A 374 -9.24 20.02 24.57
N PRO A 375 -9.61 20.97 23.71
CA PRO A 375 -9.86 22.34 24.15
C PRO A 375 -10.84 22.40 25.32
N ASN A 376 -10.75 23.47 26.14
CA ASN A 376 -11.63 23.71 27.30
C ASN A 376 -11.46 22.72 28.47
N GLY A 377 -10.33 21.98 28.52
CA GLY A 377 -10.03 21.11 29.66
C GLY A 377 -10.72 19.74 29.60
N VAL A 378 -11.38 19.39 28.51
CA VAL A 378 -11.96 18.05 28.32
C VAL A 378 -10.85 17.04 28.14
N THR A 379 -10.88 15.96 28.92
CA THR A 379 -9.90 14.89 28.84
C THR A 379 -10.58 13.53 28.72
N ALA A 380 -9.93 12.60 28.01
CA ALA A 380 -10.36 11.23 27.89
C ALA A 380 -9.16 10.28 27.94
N SER A 381 -9.39 9.05 28.38
CA SER A 381 -8.38 7.98 28.36
C SER A 381 -8.97 6.65 27.93
N SER A 382 -8.11 5.79 27.43
CA SER A 382 -8.44 4.41 27.06
C SER A 382 -7.28 3.49 27.41
N VAL A 383 -7.61 2.27 27.82
CA VAL A 383 -6.64 1.21 28.05
C VAL A 383 -6.96 0.07 27.09
N VAL A 384 -5.99 -0.36 26.29
CA VAL A 384 -6.14 -1.46 25.36
C VAL A 384 -5.02 -2.48 25.55
N GLN A 385 -5.37 -3.76 25.34
CA GLN A 385 -4.42 -4.86 25.33
C GLN A 385 -4.13 -5.23 23.88
N LEU A 386 -2.93 -4.90 23.40
CA LEU A 386 -2.51 -5.16 22.04
C LEU A 386 -1.73 -6.46 21.92
N PRO A 387 -1.94 -7.22 20.83
CA PRO A 387 -1.21 -8.46 20.57
C PRO A 387 0.18 -8.19 19.97
N GLY A 388 0.97 -9.26 19.88
CA GLY A 388 2.21 -9.31 19.10
C GLY A 388 3.48 -8.98 19.86
N ALA A 389 4.59 -9.09 19.14
CA ALA A 389 5.91 -8.73 19.64
C ALA A 389 6.07 -7.20 19.71
N ARG A 390 7.15 -6.75 20.35
CA ARG A 390 7.45 -5.34 20.64
C ARG A 390 7.25 -4.40 19.46
N ASP A 391 7.72 -4.75 18.28
CA ASP A 391 7.58 -3.89 17.10
C ASP A 391 6.11 -3.80 16.63
N GLN A 392 5.45 -4.94 16.52
CA GLN A 392 4.04 -5.00 16.15
C GLN A 392 3.14 -4.24 17.14
N MET A 393 3.38 -4.42 18.44
CA MET A 393 2.65 -3.69 19.49
C MET A 393 2.79 -2.17 19.32
N ARG A 394 4.00 -1.69 19.03
CA ARG A 394 4.25 -0.26 18.81
C ARG A 394 3.52 0.29 17.58
N GLN A 395 3.47 -0.47 16.47
CA GLN A 395 2.71 -0.10 15.26
C GLN A 395 1.20 -0.03 15.56
N LEU A 396 0.68 -1.06 16.22
CA LEU A 396 -0.73 -1.09 16.63
C LEU A 396 -1.08 0.02 17.63
N SER A 397 -0.12 0.42 18.48
CA SER A 397 -0.31 1.55 19.41
C SER A 397 -0.58 2.86 18.67
N VAL A 398 0.12 3.10 17.56
CA VAL A 398 -0.07 4.33 16.77
C VAL A 398 -1.50 4.42 16.25
N ILE A 399 -1.97 3.39 15.54
CA ILE A 399 -3.31 3.43 14.95
C ILE A 399 -4.41 3.44 16.01
N SER A 400 -4.22 2.69 17.12
CA SER A 400 -5.19 2.70 18.23
C SER A 400 -5.33 4.07 18.86
N ALA A 401 -4.22 4.78 19.06
CA ALA A 401 -4.25 6.11 19.64
C ALA A 401 -4.85 7.16 18.68
N LEU A 402 -4.52 7.08 17.40
CA LEU A 402 -5.11 7.97 16.40
C LEU A 402 -6.61 7.71 16.21
N ASP A 403 -7.06 6.45 16.24
CA ASP A 403 -8.49 6.14 16.20
C ASP A 403 -9.22 6.63 17.45
N PHE A 404 -8.60 6.48 18.63
CA PHE A 404 -9.17 7.02 19.85
C PHE A 404 -9.32 8.55 19.77
N LEU A 405 -8.30 9.26 19.31
CA LEU A 405 -8.37 10.70 19.07
C LEU A 405 -9.46 11.05 18.03
N ARG A 406 -9.54 10.32 16.91
CA ARG A 406 -10.57 10.51 15.89
C ARG A 406 -11.99 10.43 16.47
N ARG A 407 -12.24 9.43 17.32
CA ARG A 407 -13.55 9.28 17.98
C ARG A 407 -13.84 10.42 18.92
N GLN A 408 -12.87 10.83 19.75
CA GLN A 408 -13.04 11.98 20.64
C GLN A 408 -13.31 13.28 19.89
N LEU A 409 -12.64 13.49 18.75
CA LEU A 409 -12.89 14.64 17.89
C LEU A 409 -14.29 14.60 17.23
N ARG A 410 -14.88 13.42 17.00
CA ARG A 410 -16.24 13.32 16.44
C ARG A 410 -17.34 13.64 17.46
N GLU A 411 -17.07 13.39 18.72
CA GLU A 411 -18.01 13.60 19.84
C GLU A 411 -17.96 15.04 20.40
N ALA A 412 -16.86 15.76 20.17
CA ALA A 412 -16.64 17.15 20.59
C ALA A 412 -17.21 18.15 19.57
#